data_84b25ab5ba435e7e39473bcca228dc60
#
_entry.id   84b25ab5ba435e7e39473bcca228dc60
#
_cell.length_a   1.000
_cell.length_b   1.000
_cell.length_c   1.000
_cell.angle_alpha   90.00
_cell.angle_beta   90.00
_cell.angle_gamma   90.00
#
_symmetry.space_group_name_H-M   'P 1'
#
loop_
_entity.id
_entity.type
_entity.pdbx_description
1 polymer ?
#
loop_
_entity_poly.entity_id
_entity_poly.type
_entity_poly.pdbx_seq_one_letter_code
_entity_poly.pdbx_strand_id
1 'polypeptide(L)'
;MIYYVLLDASEKGTTAMLISDRHMDQWKTTEKILWSEADRNTRRLLMAECFTMQYAMSELLGAAGKEARREQNLLESEEKGEDKMYVLSNRARSNGAACMIYPYVLRMMGDILEEDFYILPSSIHEVILVPASAGILSLIHISEPTRLLSIS
;
A
#
# COMPACT_ATOMS: atom_id res chain seq x y z
N MET A 1 -18.11 -5.07 4.12
CA MET A 1 -16.85 -4.36 4.43
C MET A 1 -16.55 -4.50 5.91
N ILE A 2 -15.28 -4.54 6.30
CA ILE A 2 -14.88 -4.74 7.71
C ILE A 2 -14.17 -3.48 8.18
N TYR A 3 -14.56 -2.96 9.34
CA TYR A 3 -14.01 -1.75 9.93
C TYR A 3 -13.31 -2.07 11.26
N TYR A 4 -12.22 -1.37 11.51
CA TYR A 4 -11.42 -1.50 12.74
C TYR A 4 -11.16 -0.15 13.36
N VAL A 5 -11.11 -0.10 14.68
CA VAL A 5 -10.50 1.01 15.41
C VAL A 5 -9.04 0.67 15.61
N LEU A 6 -8.14 1.49 15.08
CA LEU A 6 -6.71 1.36 15.30
C LEU A 6 -6.41 1.85 16.73
N LEU A 7 -5.97 0.94 17.60
CA LEU A 7 -5.64 1.24 18.99
C LEU A 7 -4.17 1.58 19.17
N ASP A 8 -3.31 0.88 18.45
CA ASP A 8 -1.87 1.12 18.43
C ASP A 8 -1.28 0.69 17.09
N ALA A 9 -0.29 1.43 16.63
CA ALA A 9 0.52 1.09 15.47
C ALA A 9 1.98 1.38 15.78
N SER A 10 2.71 0.35 16.16
CA SER A 10 4.12 0.43 16.52
C SER A 10 4.96 -0.50 15.65
N GLU A 11 6.28 -0.39 15.77
CA GLU A 11 7.20 -1.30 15.09
C GLU A 11 7.02 -2.79 15.49
N LYS A 12 6.38 -3.02 16.63
CA LYS A 12 6.09 -4.37 17.14
C LYS A 12 4.81 -4.97 16.55
N GLY A 13 4.04 -4.17 15.81
CA GLY A 13 2.80 -4.58 15.18
C GLY A 13 1.67 -3.58 15.37
N THR A 14 0.51 -3.97 14.89
CA THR A 14 -0.71 -3.17 14.92
C THR A 14 -1.74 -3.84 15.82
N THR A 15 -2.29 -3.10 16.77
CA THR A 15 -3.41 -3.53 17.58
C THR A 15 -4.67 -2.82 17.10
N ALA A 16 -5.68 -3.59 16.77
CA ALA A 16 -6.94 -3.06 16.26
C ALA A 16 -8.14 -3.80 16.86
N MET A 17 -9.23 -3.08 17.05
CA MET A 17 -10.50 -3.63 17.52
C MET A 17 -11.50 -3.66 16.37
N LEU A 18 -12.09 -4.82 16.14
CA LEU A 18 -13.15 -4.98 15.13
C LEU A 18 -14.41 -4.21 15.56
N ILE A 19 -14.96 -3.41 14.65
CA ILE A 19 -16.23 -2.73 14.84
C ILE A 19 -17.36 -3.69 14.48
N SER A 20 -18.27 -3.93 15.42
CA SER A 20 -19.48 -4.74 15.24
C SER A 20 -20.73 -3.87 15.19
N ASP A 21 -21.86 -4.44 14.77
CA ASP A 21 -23.16 -3.77 14.76
C ASP A 21 -23.52 -3.22 16.14
N ARG A 22 -23.18 -3.96 17.20
CA ARG A 22 -23.39 -3.52 18.59
C ARG A 22 -22.66 -2.22 18.91
N HIS A 23 -21.45 -2.04 18.40
CA HIS A 23 -20.70 -0.79 18.56
C HIS A 23 -21.38 0.34 17.79
N MET A 24 -21.88 0.08 16.58
CA MET A 24 -22.60 1.09 15.80
C MET A 24 -23.87 1.55 16.49
N ASP A 25 -24.65 0.63 17.07
CA ASP A 25 -25.84 0.94 17.84
C ASP A 25 -25.52 1.79 19.10
N GLN A 26 -24.48 1.41 19.82
CA GLN A 26 -24.01 2.12 21.00
C GLN A 26 -23.52 3.53 20.69
N TRP A 27 -22.83 3.70 19.56
CA TRP A 27 -22.33 5.00 19.11
C TRP A 27 -23.37 5.80 18.32
N LYS A 28 -24.54 5.26 18.09
CA LYS A 28 -25.62 5.86 17.29
C LYS A 28 -25.13 6.34 15.92
N THR A 29 -24.31 5.52 15.28
CA THR A 29 -23.73 5.82 13.96
C THR A 29 -24.31 4.93 12.86
N THR A 30 -24.08 5.30 11.62
CA THR A 30 -24.48 4.52 10.45
C THR A 30 -23.25 4.06 9.68
N GLU A 31 -23.41 3.02 8.84
CA GLU A 31 -22.32 2.53 7.99
C GLU A 31 -21.76 3.63 7.08
N LYS A 32 -22.61 4.51 6.58
CA LYS A 32 -22.20 5.63 5.73
C LYS A 32 -21.27 6.62 6.45
N ILE A 33 -21.59 6.94 7.72
CA ILE A 33 -20.74 7.80 8.54
C ILE A 33 -19.44 7.09 8.87
N LEU A 34 -19.52 5.81 9.24
CA LEU A 34 -18.37 4.99 9.57
C LEU A 34 -17.40 4.88 8.38
N TRP A 35 -17.94 4.66 7.16
CA TRP A 35 -17.16 4.64 5.93
C TRP A 35 -16.42 5.96 5.71
N SER A 36 -17.12 7.10 5.81
CA SER A 36 -16.52 8.42 5.60
C SER A 36 -15.38 8.71 6.58
N GLU A 37 -15.57 8.35 7.85
CA GLU A 37 -14.54 8.52 8.88
C GLU A 37 -13.37 7.54 8.66
N ALA A 38 -13.66 6.30 8.34
CA ALA A 38 -12.64 5.29 8.08
C ALA A 38 -11.78 5.66 6.86
N ASP A 39 -12.38 6.10 5.76
CA ASP A 39 -11.66 6.53 4.56
C ASP A 39 -10.70 7.68 4.86
N ARG A 40 -11.18 8.71 5.56
CA ARG A 40 -10.37 9.86 5.94
C ARG A 40 -9.24 9.49 6.91
N ASN A 41 -9.57 8.73 7.95
CA ASN A 41 -8.62 8.39 8.99
C ASN A 41 -7.57 7.39 8.51
N THR A 42 -7.95 6.40 7.71
CA THR A 42 -7.02 5.41 7.17
C THR A 42 -5.93 6.08 6.35
N ARG A 43 -6.29 6.97 5.44
CA ARG A 43 -5.31 7.71 4.63
C ARG A 43 -4.37 8.58 5.45
N ARG A 44 -4.84 9.14 6.55
CA ARG A 44 -4.05 9.99 7.44
C ARG A 44 -3.15 9.21 8.39
N LEU A 45 -3.67 8.13 8.97
CA LEU A 45 -2.96 7.34 10.00
C LEU A 45 -2.07 6.26 9.38
N LEU A 46 -2.50 5.69 8.27
CA LEU A 46 -1.82 4.64 7.54
C LEU A 46 -1.38 5.17 6.17
N MET A 47 -0.52 6.18 6.18
CA MET A 47 -0.01 6.81 4.96
C MET A 47 0.65 5.78 4.06
N ALA A 48 0.40 5.89 2.75
CA ALA A 48 1.02 5.04 1.76
C ALA A 48 2.53 5.31 1.67
N GLU A 49 3.28 4.25 1.49
CA GLU A 49 4.72 4.27 1.20
C GLU A 49 5.01 3.33 0.02
N CYS A 50 5.88 3.77 -0.86
CA CYS A 50 6.34 2.97 -1.98
C CYS A 50 7.87 2.96 -2.03
N PHE A 51 8.44 1.77 -2.13
CA PHE A 51 9.89 1.58 -2.15
C PHE A 51 10.30 0.72 -3.36
N THR A 52 11.55 0.85 -3.78
CA THR A 52 12.14 -0.14 -4.68
C THR A 52 12.14 -1.52 -4.00
N MET A 53 12.06 -2.58 -4.79
CA MET A 53 12.14 -3.95 -4.25
C MET A 53 13.47 -4.16 -3.52
N GLN A 54 14.55 -3.63 -4.08
CA GLN A 54 15.88 -3.72 -3.48
C GLN A 54 15.92 -3.11 -2.07
N TYR A 55 15.35 -1.91 -1.91
CA TYR A 55 15.28 -1.27 -0.58
C TYR A 55 14.39 -2.07 0.38
N ALA A 56 13.20 -2.49 -0.06
CA ALA A 56 12.28 -3.27 0.76
C ALA A 56 12.92 -4.58 1.26
N MET A 57 13.69 -5.26 0.41
CA MET A 57 14.44 -6.45 0.80
C MET A 57 15.56 -6.13 1.81
N SER A 58 16.29 -5.02 1.61
CA SER A 58 17.35 -4.61 2.56
C SER A 58 16.78 -4.24 3.94
N GLU A 59 15.61 -3.61 3.96
CA GLU A 59 14.90 -3.29 5.20
C GLU A 59 14.48 -4.57 5.94
N LEU A 60 13.92 -5.53 5.21
CA LEU A 60 13.51 -6.83 5.78
C LEU A 60 14.70 -7.61 6.38
N LEU A 61 15.87 -7.51 5.76
CA LEU A 61 17.10 -8.13 6.25
C LEU A 61 17.80 -7.33 7.37
N GLY A 62 17.21 -6.19 7.78
CA GLY A 62 17.77 -5.33 8.83
C GLY A 62 19.02 -4.54 8.39
N ALA A 63 19.30 -4.49 7.09
CA ALA A 63 20.46 -3.78 6.54
C ALA A 63 20.20 -2.28 6.29
N ALA A 64 18.93 -1.87 6.18
CA ALA A 64 18.54 -0.49 5.96
C ALA A 64 18.41 0.28 7.26
N GLY A 65 19.04 1.47 7.34
CA GLY A 65 18.88 2.38 8.48
C GLY A 65 17.50 3.05 8.48
N LYS A 66 16.97 3.30 9.69
CA LYS A 66 15.65 3.94 9.85
C LYS A 66 15.58 5.37 9.29
N GLU A 67 16.69 6.09 9.31
CA GLU A 67 16.76 7.47 8.81
C GLU A 67 16.62 7.55 7.29
N ALA A 68 17.07 6.52 6.57
CA ALA A 68 16.99 6.46 5.13
C ALA A 68 15.56 6.20 4.61
N ARG A 69 14.65 5.71 5.45
CA ARG A 69 13.32 5.26 5.02
C ARG A 69 12.51 6.38 4.34
N ARG A 70 12.56 7.58 4.89
CA ARG A 70 11.80 8.70 4.35
C ARG A 70 12.33 9.14 2.98
N GLU A 71 13.65 9.17 2.83
CA GLU A 71 14.31 9.53 1.57
C GLU A 71 14.10 8.48 0.47
N GLN A 72 13.95 7.23 0.87
CA GLN A 72 13.72 6.11 -0.06
C GLN A 72 12.24 5.91 -0.43
N ASN A 73 11.32 6.59 0.27
CA ASN A 73 9.90 6.53 -0.08
C ASN A 73 9.63 7.37 -1.33
N LEU A 74 9.34 6.70 -2.44
CA LEU A 74 9.11 7.35 -3.74
C LEU A 74 7.93 8.32 -3.71
N LEU A 75 6.91 8.07 -2.87
CA LEU A 75 5.76 8.95 -2.72
C LEU A 75 6.09 10.26 -2.00
N GLU A 76 7.19 10.32 -1.25
CA GLU A 76 7.67 11.55 -0.59
C GLU A 76 8.78 12.23 -1.39
N SER A 77 9.70 11.46 -1.97
CA SER A 77 10.82 12.01 -2.75
C SER A 77 10.42 12.43 -4.16
N GLU A 78 9.34 11.83 -4.70
CA GLU A 78 8.89 11.98 -6.09
C GLU A 78 9.98 11.62 -7.12
N GLU A 79 11.00 10.87 -6.71
CA GLU A 79 12.09 10.43 -7.54
C GLU A 79 11.93 8.95 -7.92
N LYS A 80 12.13 8.66 -9.20
CA LYS A 80 12.14 7.29 -9.69
C LYS A 80 13.40 6.59 -9.21
N GLY A 81 13.23 5.60 -8.35
CA GLY A 81 14.31 4.66 -8.03
C GLY A 81 14.57 3.70 -9.19
N GLU A 82 15.82 3.31 -9.41
CA GLU A 82 16.18 2.33 -10.42
C GLU A 82 15.91 0.91 -9.93
N ASP A 83 14.75 0.38 -10.28
CA ASP A 83 14.40 -1.02 -10.03
C ASP A 83 13.39 -1.51 -11.08
N LYS A 84 13.22 -2.83 -11.17
CA LYS A 84 12.23 -3.49 -12.02
C LYS A 84 10.92 -3.74 -11.31
N MET A 85 10.89 -3.62 -10.00
CA MET A 85 9.72 -3.84 -9.17
C MET A 85 9.72 -2.88 -7.98
N TYR A 86 8.53 -2.49 -7.57
CA TYR A 86 8.31 -1.59 -6.44
C TYR A 86 7.30 -2.20 -5.49
N VAL A 87 7.46 -1.95 -4.19
CA VAL A 87 6.56 -2.43 -3.14
C VAL A 87 5.75 -1.27 -2.62
N LEU A 88 4.43 -1.36 -2.77
CA LEU A 88 3.47 -0.41 -2.21
C LEU A 88 2.82 -0.99 -0.96
N SER A 89 2.90 -0.28 0.13
CA SER A 89 2.29 -0.64 1.40
C SER A 89 1.93 0.63 2.17
N ASN A 90 1.60 0.50 3.45
CA ASN A 90 1.47 1.63 4.35
C ASN A 90 2.62 1.66 5.38
N ARG A 91 2.72 2.77 6.10
CA ARG A 91 3.77 2.97 7.11
C ARG A 91 3.79 1.88 8.19
N ALA A 92 2.64 1.34 8.56
CA ALA A 92 2.51 0.29 9.56
C ALA A 92 2.78 -1.13 9.03
N ARG A 93 2.93 -1.30 7.71
CA ARG A 93 3.06 -2.62 7.05
C ARG A 93 1.91 -3.57 7.41
N SER A 94 0.73 -3.03 7.67
CA SER A 94 -0.46 -3.78 8.06
C SER A 94 -1.64 -3.41 7.17
N ASN A 95 -2.21 -4.40 6.48
CA ASN A 95 -3.27 -4.22 5.50
C ASN A 95 -2.94 -3.19 4.40
N GLY A 96 -1.65 -3.04 4.10
CA GLY A 96 -1.13 -2.00 3.22
C GLY A 96 -1.49 -2.16 1.74
N ALA A 97 -1.96 -3.33 1.31
CA ALA A 97 -2.50 -3.51 -0.02
C ALA A 97 -3.66 -2.55 -0.33
N ALA A 98 -4.40 -2.11 0.68
CA ALA A 98 -5.46 -1.12 0.55
C ALA A 98 -4.97 0.25 0.05
N CYS A 99 -3.67 0.55 0.13
CA CYS A 99 -3.11 1.80 -0.39
C CYS A 99 -3.31 1.98 -1.90
N MET A 100 -3.50 0.90 -2.66
CA MET A 100 -3.76 0.98 -4.09
C MET A 100 -5.10 1.67 -4.42
N ILE A 101 -6.04 1.71 -3.48
CA ILE A 101 -7.33 2.40 -3.66
C ILE A 101 -7.33 3.83 -3.12
N TYR A 102 -6.23 4.32 -2.55
CA TYR A 102 -6.13 5.73 -2.18
C TYR A 102 -6.15 6.59 -3.45
N PRO A 103 -6.97 7.65 -3.51
CA PRO A 103 -7.26 8.36 -4.77
C PRO A 103 -6.05 8.90 -5.52
N TYR A 104 -4.95 9.18 -4.82
CA TYR A 104 -3.77 9.83 -5.39
C TYR A 104 -2.61 8.87 -5.67
N VAL A 105 -2.57 7.70 -5.02
CA VAL A 105 -1.36 6.85 -4.99
C VAL A 105 -0.99 6.31 -6.37
N LEU A 106 -1.93 5.70 -7.08
CA LEU A 106 -1.62 5.11 -8.37
C LEU A 106 -1.33 6.16 -9.44
N ARG A 107 -2.01 7.30 -9.39
CA ARG A 107 -1.69 8.43 -10.28
C ARG A 107 -0.27 8.93 -10.03
N MET A 108 0.07 9.15 -8.77
CA MET A 108 1.38 9.62 -8.37
C MET A 108 2.48 8.63 -8.80
N MET A 109 2.25 7.34 -8.65
CA MET A 109 3.19 6.32 -9.13
C MET A 109 3.32 6.32 -10.66
N GLY A 110 2.23 6.53 -11.40
CA GLY A 110 2.28 6.70 -12.85
C GLY A 110 3.14 7.89 -13.27
N ASP A 111 2.99 9.02 -12.58
CA ASP A 111 3.80 10.22 -12.82
C ASP A 111 5.28 10.00 -12.47
N ILE A 112 5.58 9.33 -11.36
CA ILE A 112 6.96 9.03 -10.93
C ILE A 112 7.64 8.05 -11.88
N LEU A 113 6.95 6.98 -12.28
CA LEU A 113 7.51 5.97 -13.17
C LEU A 113 7.58 6.42 -14.64
N GLU A 114 6.77 7.43 -15.00
CA GLU A 114 6.65 7.96 -16.36
C GLU A 114 6.26 6.91 -17.42
N GLU A 115 5.62 5.83 -16.98
CA GLU A 115 5.16 4.74 -17.82
C GLU A 115 4.00 3.97 -17.19
N ASP A 116 3.34 3.15 -17.98
CA ASP A 116 2.34 2.20 -17.50
C ASP A 116 2.98 1.15 -16.59
N PHE A 117 2.22 0.65 -15.63
CA PHE A 117 2.68 -0.40 -14.75
C PHE A 117 1.55 -1.39 -14.41
N TYR A 118 1.95 -2.57 -14.01
CA TYR A 118 1.05 -3.62 -13.55
C TYR A 118 1.05 -3.68 -12.04
N ILE A 119 -0.10 -4.03 -11.47
CA ILE A 119 -0.26 -4.27 -10.03
C ILE A 119 -0.36 -5.76 -9.82
N LEU A 120 0.60 -6.33 -9.12
CA LEU A 120 0.62 -7.73 -8.75
C LEU A 120 0.23 -7.87 -7.28
N PRO A 121 -0.89 -8.51 -6.94
CA PRO A 121 -1.21 -8.83 -5.56
C PRO A 121 -0.14 -9.74 -4.97
N SER A 122 0.46 -9.31 -3.86
CA SER A 122 1.43 -10.10 -3.10
C SER A 122 0.78 -10.68 -1.84
N SER A 123 0.21 -9.80 -1.03
CA SER A 123 -0.49 -10.15 0.21
C SER A 123 -1.54 -9.10 0.56
N ILE A 124 -2.23 -9.29 1.68
CA ILE A 124 -3.10 -8.23 2.24
C ILE A 124 -2.29 -7.03 2.74
N HIS A 125 -0.99 -7.20 2.96
CA HIS A 125 -0.12 -6.17 3.53
C HIS A 125 0.57 -5.32 2.48
N GLU A 126 0.67 -5.80 1.23
CA GLU A 126 1.41 -5.12 0.17
C GLU A 126 0.99 -5.55 -1.23
N VAL A 127 1.25 -4.69 -2.19
CA VAL A 127 1.18 -5.00 -3.62
C VAL A 127 2.50 -4.68 -4.29
N ILE A 128 2.81 -5.40 -5.37
CA ILE A 128 3.99 -5.16 -6.19
C ILE A 128 3.59 -4.38 -7.42
N LEU A 129 4.30 -3.30 -7.71
CA LEU A 129 4.15 -2.52 -8.94
C LEU A 129 5.28 -2.90 -9.90
N VAL A 130 4.94 -3.22 -11.14
CA VAL A 130 5.89 -3.64 -12.17
C VAL A 130 5.75 -2.75 -13.38
N PRO A 131 6.73 -1.90 -13.68
CA PRO A 131 6.72 -1.08 -14.89
C PRO A 131 6.61 -1.91 -16.16
N ALA A 132 5.87 -1.42 -17.13
CA ALA A 132 5.69 -2.13 -18.41
C ALA A 132 7.02 -2.42 -19.11
N SER A 133 7.99 -1.53 -18.98
CA SER A 133 9.35 -1.67 -19.53
C SER A 133 10.19 -2.76 -18.86
N ALA A 134 9.80 -3.23 -17.68
CA ALA A 134 10.58 -4.23 -16.94
C ALA A 134 10.66 -5.59 -17.63
N GLY A 135 9.80 -5.88 -18.61
CA GLY A 135 9.82 -7.11 -19.40
C GLY A 135 9.46 -8.37 -18.63
N ILE A 136 8.97 -8.25 -17.41
CA ILE A 136 8.70 -9.39 -16.50
C ILE A 136 7.48 -10.19 -16.95
N LEU A 137 6.58 -9.60 -17.73
CA LEU A 137 5.37 -10.28 -18.21
C LEU A 137 5.64 -11.53 -19.03
N SER A 138 6.77 -11.58 -19.74
CA SER A 138 7.19 -12.77 -20.48
C SER A 138 7.63 -13.93 -19.57
N LEU A 139 7.95 -13.63 -18.31
CA LEU A 139 8.38 -14.59 -17.30
C LEU A 139 7.23 -15.03 -16.39
N ILE A 140 6.17 -14.25 -16.32
CA ILE A 140 4.98 -14.57 -15.55
C ILE A 140 4.00 -15.29 -16.47
N HIS A 141 3.98 -16.61 -16.41
CA HIS A 141 2.93 -17.42 -17.04
C HIS A 141 1.62 -17.22 -16.30
N ILE A 142 0.88 -16.17 -16.70
CA ILE A 142 -0.43 -15.91 -16.16
C ILE A 142 -1.43 -16.68 -17.00
N SER A 143 -1.94 -17.74 -16.42
CA SER A 143 -3.02 -18.53 -17.02
C SER A 143 -4.38 -17.83 -17.00
N GLU A 144 -4.52 -16.73 -16.23
CA GLU A 144 -5.75 -15.96 -16.08
C GLU A 144 -5.46 -14.45 -16.13
N PRO A 145 -5.93 -13.74 -17.16
CA PRO A 145 -5.69 -12.30 -17.30
C PRO A 145 -6.35 -11.42 -16.20
N THR A 146 -7.27 -12.00 -15.43
CA THR A 146 -7.98 -11.30 -14.33
C THR A 146 -7.13 -11.00 -13.11
N ARG A 147 -5.90 -11.49 -13.04
CA ARG A 147 -4.97 -11.26 -11.91
C ARG A 147 -4.04 -10.07 -12.10
N LEU A 148 -4.05 -9.47 -13.27
CA LEU A 148 -3.27 -8.28 -13.58
C LEU A 148 -4.20 -7.09 -13.79
N LEU A 149 -3.90 -6.01 -13.09
CA LEU A 149 -4.47 -4.69 -13.36
C LEU A 149 -3.39 -3.84 -14.02
N SER A 150 -3.67 -3.38 -15.24
CA SER A 150 -2.85 -2.41 -15.94
C SER A 150 -3.43 -1.02 -15.73
N ILE A 151 -2.57 -0.06 -15.37
CA ILE A 151 -2.96 1.34 -15.17
C ILE A 151 -2.06 2.20 -16.04
N SER A 152 -2.71 2.90 -16.94
CA SER A 152 -2.10 3.89 -17.83
C SER A 152 -2.28 5.32 -17.31
#